data_78a4f505386e93ba06793a7625508a11
#
_entry.id   78a4f505386e93ba06793a7625508a11
#
_cell.length_a   1.000
_cell.length_b   1.000
_cell.length_c   1.000
_cell.angle_alpha   90.00
_cell.angle_beta   90.00
_cell.angle_gamma   90.00
#
_symmetry.space_group_name_H-M   'P 1'
#
loop_
_entity.id
_entity.type
_entity.pdbx_description
1 polymer ?
#
loop_
_entity_poly.entity_id
_entity_poly.type
_entity_poly.pdbx_seq_one_letter_code
_entity_poly.pdbx_strand_id
1 'polypeptide(L)'
;MYKLFISTYSELITIGLFKDNTLIMEKEKESEKSHSIYLVPMIDEILKENNIECQDLSEILVVNGPGSFTGIRLGVTVAKTLAYNLNIPIKTISSIEAISASIKDDNKIITISDTKGKYLGIFENNQLVNELMYLKNADYEQYIKNYNYPIYEDSKLDLQSINNYSLEIAPTPAHAVKAIYIKEIEALSGR
;
A
#
# COMPACT_ATOMS: atom_id res chain seq x y z
N MET A 1 -1.18 19.68 10.77
CA MET A 1 -1.01 19.21 9.36
C MET A 1 -1.83 17.94 9.16
N TYR A 2 -2.62 17.85 8.07
CA TYR A 2 -3.42 16.65 7.79
C TYR A 2 -2.78 15.81 6.68
N LYS A 3 -2.72 14.49 6.89
CA LYS A 3 -2.21 13.52 5.92
C LYS A 3 -3.31 12.51 5.59
N LEU A 4 -3.48 12.20 4.31
CA LEU A 4 -4.38 11.17 3.82
C LEU A 4 -3.58 9.92 3.42
N PHE A 5 -3.92 8.77 4.00
CA PHE A 5 -3.43 7.45 3.57
C PHE A 5 -4.44 6.79 2.65
N ILE A 6 -3.95 6.16 1.58
CA ILE A 6 -4.78 5.43 0.61
C ILE A 6 -4.16 4.07 0.32
N SER A 7 -4.93 3.01 0.50
CA SER A 7 -4.57 1.64 0.11
C SER A 7 -5.71 0.96 -0.64
N THR A 8 -5.37 0.38 -1.80
CA THR A 8 -6.29 -0.34 -2.70
C THR A 8 -5.61 -1.56 -3.33
N TYR A 9 -4.56 -2.09 -2.68
CA TYR A 9 -3.76 -3.19 -3.22
C TYR A 9 -4.46 -4.55 -3.14
N SER A 10 -5.47 -4.69 -2.31
CA SER A 10 -6.30 -5.89 -2.12
C SER A 10 -7.77 -5.60 -2.45
N GLU A 11 -8.67 -6.52 -2.15
CA GLU A 11 -10.12 -6.25 -2.25
C GLU A 11 -10.62 -5.27 -1.18
N LEU A 12 -9.85 -5.08 -0.11
CA LEU A 12 -10.13 -4.10 0.92
C LEU A 12 -9.58 -2.73 0.53
N ILE A 13 -10.46 -1.74 0.47
CA ILE A 13 -10.07 -0.32 0.43
C ILE A 13 -9.83 0.12 1.86
N THR A 14 -8.65 0.65 2.14
CA THR A 14 -8.33 1.24 3.43
C THR A 14 -7.92 2.68 3.23
N ILE A 15 -8.56 3.62 3.93
CA ILE A 15 -8.16 5.02 4.00
C ILE A 15 -7.96 5.43 5.45
N GLY A 16 -6.96 6.27 5.68
CA GLY A 16 -6.64 6.80 7.00
C GLY A 16 -6.44 8.31 6.95
N LEU A 17 -6.91 8.99 7.97
CA LEU A 17 -6.70 10.43 8.16
C LEU A 17 -5.85 10.64 9.40
N PHE A 18 -4.77 11.38 9.24
CA PHE A 18 -3.85 11.72 10.32
C PHE A 18 -3.84 13.22 10.56
N LYS A 19 -3.70 13.60 11.83
CA LYS A 19 -3.41 14.96 12.25
C LYS A 19 -2.10 14.97 13.03
N ASP A 20 -1.13 15.76 12.57
CA ASP A 20 0.18 15.89 13.21
C ASP A 20 0.84 14.53 13.54
N ASN A 21 0.81 13.63 12.56
CA ASN A 21 1.30 12.25 12.60
C ASN A 21 0.51 11.27 13.52
N THR A 22 -0.61 11.68 14.08
CA THR A 22 -1.49 10.80 14.85
C THR A 22 -2.70 10.38 14.01
N LEU A 23 -2.99 9.09 13.96
CA LEU A 23 -4.19 8.57 13.30
C LEU A 23 -5.44 9.09 14.03
N ILE A 24 -6.30 9.81 13.32
CA ILE A 24 -7.55 10.34 13.88
C ILE A 24 -8.79 9.60 13.40
N MET A 25 -8.72 9.02 12.21
CA MET A 25 -9.80 8.18 11.68
C MET A 25 -9.27 7.19 10.64
N GLU A 26 -9.86 6.00 10.63
CA GLU A 26 -9.63 4.95 9.64
C GLU A 26 -10.97 4.47 9.11
N LYS A 27 -11.05 4.22 7.80
CA LYS A 27 -12.21 3.58 7.16
C LYS A 27 -11.75 2.44 6.27
N GLU A 28 -12.46 1.32 6.39
CA GLU A 28 -12.23 0.13 5.57
C GLU A 28 -13.52 -0.26 4.85
N LYS A 29 -13.40 -0.74 3.63
CA LYS A 29 -14.53 -1.27 2.85
C LYS A 29 -14.10 -2.34 1.88
N GLU A 30 -14.71 -3.50 1.96
CA GLU A 30 -14.61 -4.52 0.92
C GLU A 30 -15.26 -4.02 -0.37
N SER A 31 -14.53 -4.10 -1.47
CA SER A 31 -14.94 -3.47 -2.73
C SER A 31 -15.58 -4.42 -3.72
N GLU A 32 -15.49 -5.75 -3.50
CA GLU A 32 -15.98 -6.77 -4.43
C GLU A 32 -15.68 -6.43 -5.92
N LYS A 33 -14.44 -5.96 -6.18
CA LYS A 33 -13.96 -5.48 -7.50
C LYS A 33 -14.51 -4.11 -7.94
N SER A 34 -15.17 -3.36 -7.05
CA SER A 34 -15.80 -2.07 -7.34
C SER A 34 -15.08 -0.89 -6.68
N HIS A 35 -13.74 -0.94 -6.58
CA HIS A 35 -12.91 0.12 -5.96
C HIS A 35 -13.24 1.53 -6.49
N SER A 36 -13.53 1.66 -7.79
CA SER A 36 -13.82 2.95 -8.43
C SER A 36 -15.11 3.60 -7.95
N ILE A 37 -16.06 2.81 -7.43
CA ILE A 37 -17.33 3.33 -6.91
C ILE A 37 -17.12 3.90 -5.50
N TYR A 38 -16.24 3.29 -4.71
CA TYR A 38 -16.15 3.57 -3.27
C TYR A 38 -15.02 4.50 -2.87
N LEU A 39 -13.87 4.48 -3.54
CA LEU A 39 -12.67 5.16 -3.06
C LEU A 39 -12.88 6.67 -2.87
N VAL A 40 -13.36 7.37 -3.90
CA VAL A 40 -13.54 8.83 -3.82
C VAL A 40 -14.65 9.23 -2.82
N PRO A 41 -15.82 8.57 -2.80
CA PRO A 41 -16.79 8.78 -1.75
C PRO A 41 -16.27 8.56 -0.33
N MET A 42 -15.46 7.52 -0.09
CA MET A 42 -14.88 7.27 1.23
C MET A 42 -13.90 8.38 1.65
N ILE A 43 -13.13 8.94 0.69
CA ILE A 43 -12.24 10.10 0.96
C ILE A 43 -13.08 11.32 1.33
N ASP A 44 -14.13 11.62 0.58
CA ASP A 44 -15.03 12.74 0.88
C ASP A 44 -15.71 12.58 2.26
N GLU A 45 -16.16 11.38 2.55
CA GLU A 45 -16.81 11.04 3.82
C GLU A 45 -15.87 11.22 5.03
N ILE A 46 -14.63 10.67 4.97
CA ILE A 46 -13.69 10.78 6.09
C ILE A 46 -13.29 12.24 6.36
N LEU A 47 -13.17 13.05 5.33
CA LEU A 47 -12.89 14.47 5.47
C LEU A 47 -14.08 15.22 6.11
N LYS A 48 -15.30 15.02 5.61
CA LYS A 48 -16.51 15.65 6.12
C LYS A 48 -16.80 15.30 7.57
N GLU A 49 -16.66 14.04 7.96
CA GLU A 49 -16.86 13.61 9.36
C GLU A 49 -15.89 14.27 10.34
N ASN A 50 -14.73 14.70 9.86
CA ASN A 50 -13.73 15.41 10.67
C ASN A 50 -13.79 16.94 10.50
N ASN A 51 -14.76 17.48 9.75
CA ASN A 51 -14.88 18.91 9.41
C ASN A 51 -13.60 19.45 8.73
N ILE A 52 -13.03 18.68 7.81
CA ILE A 52 -11.80 19.01 7.08
C ILE A 52 -12.18 19.16 5.60
N GLU A 53 -11.66 20.21 4.97
CA GLU A 53 -11.77 20.39 3.53
C GLU A 53 -10.56 19.73 2.83
N CYS A 54 -10.73 19.40 1.55
CA CYS A 54 -9.65 18.78 0.77
C CYS A 54 -8.37 19.66 0.74
N GLN A 55 -8.54 20.97 0.78
CA GLN A 55 -7.47 21.98 0.82
C GLN A 55 -6.66 21.99 2.13
N ASP A 56 -7.19 21.41 3.21
CA ASP A 56 -6.49 21.29 4.49
C ASP A 56 -5.47 20.15 4.49
N LEU A 57 -5.52 19.26 3.50
CA LEU A 57 -4.54 18.19 3.34
C LEU A 57 -3.18 18.76 3.02
N SER A 58 -2.15 18.22 3.66
CA SER A 58 -0.76 18.66 3.53
C SER A 58 0.19 17.59 3.01
N GLU A 59 -0.21 16.32 2.98
CA GLU A 59 0.55 15.20 2.44
C GLU A 59 -0.39 14.04 2.08
N ILE A 60 -0.01 13.27 1.06
CA ILE A 60 -0.67 12.00 0.74
C ILE A 60 0.36 10.86 0.83
N LEU A 61 -0.03 9.77 1.49
CA LEU A 61 0.70 8.50 1.51
C LEU A 61 -0.14 7.44 0.80
N VAL A 62 0.39 6.84 -0.25
CA VAL A 62 -0.33 5.83 -1.03
C VAL A 62 0.44 4.51 -1.14
N VAL A 63 -0.27 3.39 -0.96
CA VAL A 63 0.26 2.07 -1.26
C VAL A 63 0.27 1.88 -2.78
N ASN A 64 1.46 1.67 -3.34
CA ASN A 64 1.64 1.60 -4.78
C ASN A 64 1.85 0.18 -5.35
N GLY A 65 1.60 -0.87 -4.56
CA GLY A 65 1.68 -2.28 -4.95
C GLY A 65 2.89 -3.01 -4.34
N PRO A 66 3.06 -4.28 -4.61
CA PRO A 66 2.27 -5.12 -5.52
C PRO A 66 0.88 -5.51 -4.99
N GLY A 67 0.02 -6.07 -5.86
CA GLY A 67 -1.33 -6.56 -5.51
C GLY A 67 -2.32 -6.43 -6.67
N SER A 68 -3.58 -6.11 -6.36
CA SER A 68 -4.66 -5.92 -7.34
C SER A 68 -4.28 -4.88 -8.40
N PHE A 69 -4.15 -5.32 -9.65
CA PHE A 69 -3.73 -4.47 -10.76
C PHE A 69 -4.65 -3.25 -10.97
N THR A 70 -5.96 -3.46 -10.93
CA THR A 70 -6.95 -2.40 -11.09
C THR A 70 -7.01 -1.50 -9.87
N GLY A 71 -6.98 -2.10 -8.67
CA GLY A 71 -7.03 -1.36 -7.41
C GLY A 71 -5.84 -0.43 -7.25
N ILE A 72 -4.61 -0.93 -7.42
CA ILE A 72 -3.39 -0.12 -7.30
C ILE A 72 -3.40 1.07 -8.28
N ARG A 73 -3.78 0.85 -9.54
CA ARG A 73 -3.85 1.93 -10.53
C ARG A 73 -4.84 3.00 -10.12
N LEU A 74 -6.00 2.61 -9.61
CA LEU A 74 -7.00 3.55 -9.14
C LEU A 74 -6.48 4.36 -7.95
N GLY A 75 -5.98 3.71 -6.90
CA GLY A 75 -5.46 4.38 -5.71
C GLY A 75 -4.32 5.35 -6.05
N VAL A 76 -3.34 4.91 -6.84
CA VAL A 76 -2.24 5.76 -7.31
C VAL A 76 -2.76 6.92 -8.15
N THR A 77 -3.72 6.71 -9.05
CA THR A 77 -4.28 7.78 -9.88
C THR A 77 -5.00 8.84 -9.03
N VAL A 78 -5.85 8.41 -8.10
CA VAL A 78 -6.56 9.34 -7.20
C VAL A 78 -5.55 10.11 -6.34
N ALA A 79 -4.58 9.43 -5.73
CA ALA A 79 -3.55 10.06 -4.91
C ALA A 79 -2.72 11.10 -5.71
N LYS A 80 -2.30 10.77 -6.93
CA LYS A 80 -1.58 11.69 -7.82
C LYS A 80 -2.42 12.89 -8.19
N THR A 81 -3.69 12.69 -8.52
CA THR A 81 -4.61 13.76 -8.91
C THR A 81 -4.81 14.73 -7.76
N LEU A 82 -5.04 14.22 -6.54
CA LEU A 82 -5.17 15.06 -5.35
C LEU A 82 -3.87 15.82 -5.05
N ALA A 83 -2.72 15.12 -5.00
CA ALA A 83 -1.43 15.74 -4.70
C ALA A 83 -1.06 16.83 -5.72
N TYR A 84 -1.31 16.58 -7.00
CA TYR A 84 -1.04 17.54 -8.08
C TYR A 84 -1.93 18.78 -7.97
N ASN A 85 -3.24 18.61 -7.81
CA ASN A 85 -4.19 19.73 -7.74
C ASN A 85 -4.03 20.57 -6.46
N LEU A 86 -3.67 19.95 -5.34
CA LEU A 86 -3.45 20.63 -4.07
C LEU A 86 -2.03 21.18 -3.92
N ASN A 87 -1.14 20.84 -4.85
CA ASN A 87 0.29 21.16 -4.80
C ASN A 87 0.95 20.72 -3.49
N ILE A 88 0.65 19.51 -3.04
CA ILE A 88 1.19 18.91 -1.81
C ILE A 88 2.08 17.70 -2.11
N PRO A 89 3.01 17.34 -1.20
CA PRO A 89 3.85 16.16 -1.37
C PRO A 89 3.04 14.87 -1.36
N ILE A 90 3.53 13.89 -2.14
CA ILE A 90 3.03 12.53 -2.15
C ILE A 90 4.18 11.57 -1.83
N LYS A 91 3.94 10.63 -0.93
CA LYS A 91 4.83 9.51 -0.60
C LYS A 91 4.22 8.20 -1.06
N THR A 92 5.08 7.25 -1.40
CA THR A 92 4.66 5.90 -1.79
C THR A 92 5.30 4.88 -0.87
N ILE A 93 4.56 3.84 -0.55
CA ILE A 93 5.05 2.66 0.18
C ILE A 93 4.57 1.42 -0.56
N SER A 94 5.41 0.39 -0.69
CA SER A 94 4.94 -0.88 -1.25
C SER A 94 3.97 -1.56 -0.28
N SER A 95 3.06 -2.40 -0.79
CA SER A 95 2.14 -3.16 0.05
C SER A 95 2.89 -4.13 0.98
N ILE A 96 4.01 -4.69 0.54
CA ILE A 96 4.89 -5.55 1.33
C ILE A 96 5.52 -4.78 2.49
N GLU A 97 6.04 -3.56 2.25
CA GLU A 97 6.60 -2.72 3.32
C GLU A 97 5.51 -2.23 4.26
N ALA A 98 4.32 -1.89 3.75
CA ALA A 98 3.19 -1.46 4.58
C ALA A 98 2.74 -2.58 5.55
N ILE A 99 2.65 -3.83 5.08
CA ILE A 99 2.40 -4.97 5.94
C ILE A 99 3.56 -5.17 6.93
N SER A 100 4.81 -5.11 6.45
CA SER A 100 5.98 -5.26 7.32
C SER A 100 6.01 -4.23 8.45
N ALA A 101 5.72 -2.97 8.15
CA ALA A 101 5.65 -1.89 9.14
C ALA A 101 4.56 -2.13 10.20
N SER A 102 3.52 -2.91 9.85
CA SER A 102 2.43 -3.25 10.76
C SER A 102 2.75 -4.40 11.74
N ILE A 103 3.89 -5.09 11.54
CA ILE A 103 4.27 -6.30 12.28
C ILE A 103 5.55 -6.03 13.08
N LYS A 104 5.54 -6.41 14.36
CA LYS A 104 6.60 -6.08 15.33
C LYS A 104 7.86 -6.94 15.20
N ASP A 105 7.76 -8.13 14.60
CA ASP A 105 8.93 -9.01 14.45
C ASP A 105 9.97 -8.37 13.55
N ASP A 106 11.23 -8.37 13.97
CA ASP A 106 12.33 -7.76 13.23
C ASP A 106 12.72 -8.59 12.00
N ASN A 107 12.68 -9.92 12.11
CA ASN A 107 12.95 -10.85 11.03
C ASN A 107 11.65 -11.55 10.62
N LYS A 108 11.24 -11.40 9.37
CA LYS A 108 9.94 -11.89 8.89
C LYS A 108 9.90 -12.04 7.38
N ILE A 109 9.00 -12.89 6.92
CA ILE A 109 8.62 -13.00 5.51
C ILE A 109 7.21 -12.43 5.37
N ILE A 110 7.06 -11.45 4.50
CA ILE A 110 5.75 -10.88 4.17
C ILE A 110 5.33 -11.39 2.81
N THR A 111 4.09 -11.89 2.73
CA THR A 111 3.53 -12.41 1.49
C THR A 111 2.15 -11.83 1.22
N ILE A 112 1.84 -11.66 -0.07
CA ILE A 112 0.52 -11.29 -0.56
C ILE A 112 0.11 -12.34 -1.58
N SER A 113 -1.04 -12.95 -1.33
CA SER A 113 -1.58 -14.01 -2.18
C SER A 113 -2.09 -13.49 -3.53
N ASP A 114 -1.83 -14.26 -4.56
CA ASP A 114 -2.41 -14.12 -5.89
C ASP A 114 -2.90 -15.49 -6.37
N THR A 115 -3.72 -15.54 -7.41
CA THR A 115 -4.34 -16.77 -7.91
C THR A 115 -3.35 -17.88 -8.29
N LYS A 116 -2.15 -17.54 -8.75
CA LYS A 116 -1.14 -18.49 -9.26
C LYS A 116 0.15 -18.52 -8.45
N GLY A 117 0.27 -17.66 -7.42
CA GLY A 117 1.50 -17.51 -6.65
C GLY A 117 1.40 -16.46 -5.57
N LYS A 118 2.54 -16.00 -5.11
CA LYS A 118 2.62 -14.99 -4.06
C LYS A 118 3.66 -13.92 -4.38
N TYR A 119 3.34 -12.67 -4.08
CA TYR A 119 4.34 -11.63 -3.93
C TYR A 119 5.00 -11.77 -2.57
N LEU A 120 6.30 -11.56 -2.49
CA LEU A 120 7.00 -11.69 -1.22
C LEU A 120 8.14 -10.69 -1.05
N GLY A 121 8.40 -10.35 0.20
CA GLY A 121 9.60 -9.64 0.68
C GLY A 121 10.10 -10.28 1.97
N ILE A 122 11.43 -10.34 2.11
CA ILE A 122 12.11 -10.87 3.29
C ILE A 122 12.72 -9.69 4.04
N PHE A 123 12.48 -9.64 5.33
CA PHE A 123 12.96 -8.59 6.21
C PHE A 123 13.89 -9.16 7.28
N GLU A 124 15.03 -8.52 7.47
CA GLU A 124 15.97 -8.74 8.55
C GLU A 124 16.24 -7.41 9.26
N ASN A 125 16.11 -7.39 10.58
CA ASN A 125 16.20 -6.16 11.37
C ASN A 125 15.27 -5.04 10.83
N ASN A 126 14.06 -5.41 10.44
CA ASN A 126 13.05 -4.54 9.80
C ASN A 126 13.49 -3.90 8.47
N GLN A 127 14.56 -4.37 7.86
CA GLN A 127 15.02 -3.92 6.54
C GLN A 127 14.72 -4.99 5.48
N LEU A 128 14.19 -4.57 4.35
CA LEU A 128 13.98 -5.44 3.20
C LEU A 128 15.35 -5.87 2.63
N VAL A 129 15.64 -7.19 2.64
CA VAL A 129 16.96 -7.74 2.24
C VAL A 129 16.95 -8.40 0.87
N ASN A 130 15.82 -8.50 0.22
CA ASN A 130 15.71 -8.99 -1.16
C ASN A 130 14.92 -8.00 -2.03
N GLU A 131 15.07 -8.09 -3.35
CA GLU A 131 14.13 -7.41 -4.25
C GLU A 131 12.75 -8.01 -4.10
N LEU A 132 11.71 -7.17 -4.15
CA LEU A 132 10.33 -7.66 -4.15
C LEU A 132 10.12 -8.60 -5.34
N MET A 133 9.62 -9.81 -5.09
CA MET A 133 9.50 -10.83 -6.12
C MET A 133 8.11 -11.46 -6.15
N TYR A 134 7.81 -12.10 -7.27
CA TYR A 134 6.63 -12.95 -7.43
C TYR A 134 7.08 -14.38 -7.68
N LEU A 135 6.61 -15.33 -6.88
CA LEU A 135 6.87 -16.75 -7.05
C LEU A 135 5.57 -17.51 -7.30
N LYS A 136 5.59 -18.44 -8.26
CA LYS A 136 4.49 -19.40 -8.41
C LYS A 136 4.41 -20.31 -7.18
N ASN A 137 3.24 -20.86 -6.88
CA ASN A 137 3.03 -21.62 -5.65
C ASN A 137 4.05 -22.76 -5.46
N ALA A 138 4.42 -23.48 -6.51
CA ALA A 138 5.40 -24.58 -6.42
C ALA A 138 6.80 -24.07 -6.04
N ASP A 139 7.23 -22.94 -6.61
CA ASP A 139 8.55 -22.35 -6.37
C ASP A 139 8.59 -21.69 -4.99
N TYR A 140 7.49 -21.08 -4.56
CA TYR A 140 7.34 -20.44 -3.25
C TYR A 140 7.62 -21.42 -2.11
N GLU A 141 6.98 -22.59 -2.12
CA GLU A 141 7.14 -23.61 -1.09
C GLU A 141 8.60 -24.10 -0.94
N GLN A 142 9.32 -24.15 -2.06
CA GLN A 142 10.75 -24.51 -2.02
C GLN A 142 11.61 -23.35 -1.53
N TYR A 143 11.30 -22.14 -1.96
CA TYR A 143 12.08 -20.94 -1.65
C TYR A 143 12.08 -20.61 -0.16
N ILE A 144 10.89 -20.63 0.48
CA ILE A 144 10.75 -20.26 1.90
C ILE A 144 11.43 -21.23 2.86
N LYS A 145 11.67 -22.50 2.45
CA LYS A 145 12.39 -23.49 3.28
C LYS A 145 13.83 -23.08 3.63
N ASN A 146 14.39 -22.13 2.88
CA ASN A 146 15.75 -21.61 3.15
C ASN A 146 15.78 -20.63 4.33
N TYR A 147 14.62 -20.23 4.85
CA TYR A 147 14.47 -19.23 5.91
C TYR A 147 13.74 -19.83 7.10
N ASN A 148 14.20 -19.47 8.30
CA ASN A 148 13.52 -19.84 9.55
C ASN A 148 12.88 -18.61 10.19
N TYR A 149 12.12 -17.85 9.40
CA TYR A 149 11.44 -16.65 9.86
C TYR A 149 9.92 -16.86 9.87
N PRO A 150 9.18 -16.18 10.75
CA PRO A 150 7.72 -16.18 10.72
C PRO A 150 7.23 -15.60 9.39
N ILE A 151 6.17 -16.21 8.86
CA ILE A 151 5.53 -15.81 7.61
C ILE A 151 4.22 -15.12 7.93
N TYR A 152 4.03 -13.94 7.38
CA TYR A 152 2.83 -13.15 7.51
C TYR A 152 2.20 -12.97 6.13
N GLU A 153 1.05 -13.61 5.94
CA GLU A 153 0.31 -13.61 4.69
C GLU A 153 -0.93 -12.73 4.81
N ASP A 154 -1.14 -11.83 3.83
CA ASP A 154 -2.32 -10.96 3.72
C ASP A 154 -2.74 -10.29 5.04
N SER A 155 -1.75 -9.89 5.84
CA SER A 155 -2.00 -9.37 7.19
C SER A 155 -2.63 -7.98 7.16
N LYS A 156 -3.41 -7.70 8.20
CA LYS A 156 -4.06 -6.40 8.39
C LYS A 156 -3.02 -5.29 8.53
N LEU A 157 -3.33 -4.12 7.98
CA LEU A 157 -2.52 -2.92 8.10
C LEU A 157 -2.73 -2.25 9.47
N ASP A 158 -1.64 -1.82 10.10
CA ASP A 158 -1.63 -0.89 11.22
C ASP A 158 -1.23 0.48 10.69
N LEU A 159 -2.20 1.34 10.49
CA LEU A 159 -1.99 2.64 9.85
C LEU A 159 -1.08 3.56 10.66
N GLN A 160 -1.10 3.47 12.01
CA GLN A 160 -0.19 4.28 12.82
C GLN A 160 1.27 3.84 12.63
N SER A 161 1.54 2.56 12.61
CA SER A 161 2.88 2.01 12.36
C SER A 161 3.37 2.33 10.95
N ILE A 162 2.51 2.22 9.94
CA ILE A 162 2.80 2.62 8.56
C ILE A 162 3.12 4.12 8.46
N ASN A 163 2.34 4.96 9.14
CA ASN A 163 2.62 6.38 9.17
C ASN A 163 3.98 6.68 9.79
N ASN A 164 4.32 6.05 10.91
CA ASN A 164 5.62 6.22 11.57
C ASN A 164 6.77 5.79 10.62
N TYR A 165 6.66 4.65 9.97
CA TYR A 165 7.61 4.19 8.96
C TYR A 165 7.76 5.20 7.80
N SER A 166 6.65 5.80 7.36
CA SER A 166 6.64 6.75 6.24
C SER A 166 7.35 8.07 6.52
N LEU A 167 7.69 8.37 7.78
CA LEU A 167 8.43 9.59 8.12
C LEU A 167 9.82 9.59 7.50
N GLU A 168 10.44 8.43 7.35
CA GLU A 168 11.75 8.25 6.71
C GLU A 168 11.69 8.23 5.17
N ILE A 169 10.49 8.15 4.58
CA ILE A 169 10.32 8.11 3.12
C ILE A 169 10.36 9.53 2.55
N ALA A 170 11.25 9.77 1.60
CA ALA A 170 11.27 11.02 0.86
C ALA A 170 10.03 11.16 -0.05
N PRO A 171 9.43 12.35 -0.17
CA PRO A 171 8.32 12.56 -1.10
C PRO A 171 8.77 12.42 -2.55
N THR A 172 7.87 11.93 -3.39
CA THR A 172 8.08 11.78 -4.84
C THR A 172 7.23 12.83 -5.56
N PRO A 173 7.73 13.47 -6.63
CA PRO A 173 6.89 14.32 -7.46
C PRO A 173 5.68 13.56 -8.01
N ALA A 174 4.48 14.14 -7.95
CA ALA A 174 3.24 13.44 -8.30
C ALA A 174 3.28 12.78 -9.70
N HIS A 175 3.91 13.43 -10.69
CA HIS A 175 4.05 12.87 -12.04
C HIS A 175 4.98 11.64 -12.10
N ALA A 176 5.94 11.51 -11.18
CA ALA A 176 6.91 10.42 -11.13
C ALA A 176 6.41 9.19 -10.35
N VAL A 177 5.34 9.33 -9.57
CA VAL A 177 4.74 8.21 -8.84
C VAL A 177 4.23 7.14 -9.82
N LYS A 178 4.65 5.89 -9.60
CA LYS A 178 4.29 4.73 -10.42
C LYS A 178 3.77 3.60 -9.56
N ALA A 179 2.86 2.82 -10.12
CA ALA A 179 2.48 1.52 -9.56
C ALA A 179 3.63 0.50 -9.74
N ILE A 180 3.80 -0.36 -8.74
CA ILE A 180 4.80 -1.45 -8.77
C ILE A 180 4.16 -2.67 -9.44
N TYR A 181 4.76 -3.13 -10.53
CA TYR A 181 4.40 -4.34 -11.24
C TYR A 181 5.58 -5.29 -11.23
N ILE A 182 5.46 -6.38 -10.47
CA ILE A 182 6.51 -7.41 -10.35
C ILE A 182 6.19 -8.61 -11.26
N LYS A 183 4.90 -8.95 -11.37
CA LYS A 183 4.43 -10.04 -12.22
C LYS A 183 4.43 -9.59 -13.68
N GLU A 184 5.11 -10.34 -14.55
CA GLU A 184 4.99 -10.14 -16.00
C GLU A 184 3.53 -10.33 -16.43
N ILE A 185 3.01 -9.36 -17.20
CA ILE A 185 1.66 -9.47 -17.76
C ILE A 185 1.73 -10.53 -18.86
N GLU A 186 1.13 -11.70 -18.64
CA GLU A 186 1.13 -12.83 -19.60
C GLU A 186 0.71 -12.40 -21.03
N ALA A 187 -0.10 -11.35 -21.17
CA ALA A 187 -0.48 -10.78 -22.45
C ALA A 187 0.66 -10.11 -23.24
N LEU A 188 1.79 -9.80 -22.60
CA LEU A 188 2.96 -9.18 -23.25
C LEU A 188 4.10 -10.16 -23.50
N SER A 189 4.09 -11.34 -22.88
CA SER A 189 5.09 -12.40 -23.03
C SER A 189 4.86 -13.32 -24.24
N GLY A 190 3.79 -13.11 -24.98
CA GLY A 190 3.37 -13.89 -26.17
C GLY A 190 3.75 -13.24 -27.50
N ARG A 191 4.91 -12.58 -27.61
CA ARG A 191 5.47 -12.11 -28.89
C ARG A 191 6.87 -12.65 -29.08
#